data_f8201a5bdd073d8da4c8218090453b29
#
_entry.id   f8201a5bdd073d8da4c8218090453b29
#
_cell.length_a   1.000
_cell.length_b   1.000
_cell.length_c   1.000
_cell.angle_alpha   90.00
_cell.angle_beta   90.00
_cell.angle_gamma   90.00
#
_symmetry.space_group_name_H-M   'P 1'
#
loop_
_entity.id
_entity.type
_entity.pdbx_description
1 polymer ?
#
loop_
_entity_poly.entity_id
_entity_poly.type
_entity_poly.pdbx_seq_one_letter_code
_entity_poly.pdbx_strand_id
1 'polypeptide(L)'
;EVIAPASLDMDIRLVSVIDDSVGADALLTRGGETSLQELKGKRIGVGMDTVSHIFLMLLAQEEGCSLDDYELVDFSSPSNGATALVTGEIDALATFEPFITSCMNADDSISIVADTSAYPTMINDSIVFSGNILDTRFDDVVKVMECFYQAVDYWKENPDEANEMLGKYLDCSGEEFAETMTKLNMLSAEEAYAQMTAEGDDSWTASMSAMSSFLLERGRISQDIAPSDYVDTSVLAAITEN
;
A
#
# COMPACT_ATOMS: atom_id res chain seq x y z
N GLU A 1 -7.20 0.52 -3.11
CA GLU A 1 -7.71 1.03 -4.41
C GLU A 1 -8.72 0.07 -5.07
N VAL A 2 -8.61 -1.27 -4.90
CA VAL A 2 -9.51 -2.26 -5.53
C VAL A 2 -10.98 -2.13 -5.09
N ILE A 3 -11.23 -1.70 -3.84
CA ILE A 3 -12.59 -1.60 -3.27
C ILE A 3 -13.47 -0.61 -4.05
N ALA A 4 -12.94 0.55 -4.43
CA ALA A 4 -13.72 1.58 -5.11
C ALA A 4 -14.23 1.10 -6.49
N PRO A 5 -13.41 0.58 -7.42
CA PRO A 5 -13.91 0.02 -8.67
C PRO A 5 -14.84 -1.19 -8.46
N ALA A 6 -14.57 -2.07 -7.48
CA ALA A 6 -15.46 -3.18 -7.18
C ALA A 6 -16.83 -2.68 -6.70
N SER A 7 -16.91 -1.61 -5.90
CA SER A 7 -18.18 -1.01 -5.45
C SER A 7 -19.02 -0.39 -6.60
N LEU A 8 -18.42 -0.23 -7.77
CA LEU A 8 -19.09 0.24 -9.01
C LEU A 8 -19.47 -0.92 -9.95
N ASP A 9 -19.52 -2.15 -9.44
CA ASP A 9 -19.81 -3.37 -10.20
C ASP A 9 -18.84 -3.60 -11.38
N MET A 10 -17.59 -3.10 -11.29
CA MET A 10 -16.58 -3.43 -12.30
C MET A 10 -16.23 -4.93 -12.21
N ASP A 11 -16.17 -5.58 -13.35
CA ASP A 11 -15.81 -7.01 -13.46
C ASP A 11 -14.32 -7.20 -13.20
N ILE A 12 -13.92 -7.13 -11.94
CA ILE A 12 -12.54 -7.33 -11.46
C ILE A 12 -12.48 -8.45 -10.44
N ARG A 13 -11.35 -9.15 -10.41
CA ARG A 13 -11.03 -10.18 -9.41
C ARG A 13 -9.63 -9.94 -8.87
N LEU A 14 -9.52 -9.71 -7.56
CA LEU A 14 -8.26 -9.69 -6.85
C LEU A 14 -7.83 -11.15 -6.64
N VAL A 15 -6.77 -11.55 -7.31
CA VAL A 15 -6.31 -12.95 -7.31
C VAL A 15 -5.16 -13.20 -6.36
N SER A 16 -4.44 -12.15 -5.95
CA SER A 16 -3.37 -12.26 -4.96
C SER A 16 -3.07 -10.93 -4.30
N VAL A 17 -2.81 -10.96 -3.00
CA VAL A 17 -1.97 -9.99 -2.29
C VAL A 17 -0.52 -10.38 -2.57
N ILE A 18 0.38 -9.42 -2.77
CA ILE A 18 1.77 -9.70 -3.15
C ILE A 18 2.79 -9.22 -2.13
N ASP A 19 2.43 -8.25 -1.31
CA ASP A 19 3.26 -7.75 -0.22
C ASP A 19 2.44 -7.13 0.91
N ASP A 20 3.16 -6.85 2.01
CA ASP A 20 2.70 -5.98 3.08
C ASP A 20 3.66 -4.79 3.20
N SER A 21 3.14 -3.58 3.29
CA SER A 21 3.95 -2.41 3.64
C SER A 21 4.36 -2.47 5.12
N VAL A 22 5.66 -2.43 5.37
CA VAL A 22 6.26 -2.47 6.72
C VAL A 22 7.24 -1.30 6.91
N GLY A 23 6.74 -0.09 6.62
CA GLY A 23 7.48 1.17 6.68
C GLY A 23 7.63 1.84 5.31
N ALA A 24 7.03 1.29 4.26
CA ALA A 24 7.05 1.89 2.92
C ALA A 24 6.05 3.04 2.76
N ASP A 25 5.08 3.19 3.65
CA ASP A 25 4.17 4.33 3.73
C ASP A 25 4.34 5.05 5.06
N ALA A 26 4.40 6.38 5.05
CA ALA A 26 4.66 7.17 6.24
C ALA A 26 4.02 8.56 6.21
N LEU A 27 3.83 9.11 7.42
CA LEU A 27 3.61 10.53 7.66
C LEU A 27 4.93 11.16 8.10
N LEU A 28 5.42 12.11 7.32
CA LEU A 28 6.64 12.89 7.58
C LEU A 28 6.32 14.25 8.15
N THR A 29 7.22 14.81 8.97
CA THR A 29 7.17 16.19 9.45
C THR A 29 8.52 16.87 9.33
N ARG A 30 8.51 18.22 9.29
CA ARG A 30 9.69 19.08 9.37
C ARG A 30 9.89 19.68 10.76
N GLY A 31 8.88 19.62 11.63
CA GLY A 31 8.86 20.32 12.92
C GLY A 31 9.34 19.47 14.09
N GLY A 32 9.60 18.17 13.87
CA GLY A 32 9.98 17.21 14.92
C GLY A 32 8.80 16.72 15.75
N GLU A 33 7.55 16.89 15.26
CA GLU A 33 6.36 16.29 15.85
C GLU A 33 6.47 14.76 15.82
N THR A 34 5.95 14.11 16.86
CA THR A 34 6.02 12.67 17.09
C THR A 34 4.68 11.97 17.10
N SER A 35 3.60 12.72 16.84
CA SER A 35 2.24 12.20 16.73
C SER A 35 1.41 13.08 15.79
N LEU A 36 0.35 12.51 15.23
CA LEU A 36 -0.62 13.26 14.44
C LEU A 36 -1.32 14.35 15.29
N GLN A 37 -1.51 14.09 16.59
CA GLN A 37 -2.12 15.10 17.51
C GLN A 37 -1.31 16.38 17.61
N GLU A 38 0.02 16.31 17.54
CA GLU A 38 0.91 17.50 17.58
C GLU A 38 0.87 18.32 16.29
N LEU A 39 0.36 17.75 15.20
CA LEU A 39 0.18 18.41 13.90
C LEU A 39 -1.15 19.19 13.78
N LYS A 40 -2.00 19.26 14.83
CA LYS A 40 -3.28 19.98 14.75
C LYS A 40 -3.10 21.44 14.31
N GLY A 41 -3.94 21.84 13.35
CA GLY A 41 -3.89 23.16 12.74
C GLY A 41 -2.78 23.38 11.71
N LYS A 42 -1.97 22.36 11.42
CA LYS A 42 -0.89 22.40 10.43
C LYS A 42 -1.35 21.96 9.06
N ARG A 43 -0.54 22.26 8.05
CA ARG A 43 -0.76 21.88 6.65
C ARG A 43 -0.15 20.50 6.42
N ILE A 44 -0.98 19.55 6.07
CA ILE A 44 -0.55 18.17 5.74
C ILE A 44 -0.77 17.95 4.25
N GLY A 45 0.31 17.74 3.51
CA GLY A 45 0.26 17.31 2.12
C GLY A 45 -0.14 15.84 2.01
N VAL A 46 -0.98 15.53 1.04
CA VAL A 46 -1.42 14.15 0.77
C VAL A 46 -1.96 14.05 -0.66
N GLY A 47 -1.79 12.92 -1.33
CA GLY A 47 -2.54 12.61 -2.54
C GLY A 47 -3.97 12.21 -2.16
N MET A 48 -4.95 13.08 -2.45
CA MET A 48 -6.35 12.78 -2.10
C MET A 48 -6.85 11.56 -2.85
N ASP A 49 -7.63 10.72 -2.16
CA ASP A 49 -8.22 9.47 -2.66
C ASP A 49 -7.21 8.39 -3.08
N THR A 50 -5.95 8.53 -2.64
CA THR A 50 -4.89 7.51 -2.82
C THR A 50 -4.65 6.71 -1.54
N VAL A 51 -3.74 5.73 -1.61
CA VAL A 51 -3.29 4.93 -0.46
C VAL A 51 -2.76 5.81 0.68
N SER A 52 -2.01 6.89 0.39
CA SER A 52 -1.50 7.82 1.41
C SER A 52 -2.62 8.54 2.16
N HIS A 53 -3.73 8.87 1.48
CA HIS A 53 -4.90 9.45 2.16
C HIS A 53 -5.59 8.43 3.06
N ILE A 54 -5.69 7.18 2.60
CA ILE A 54 -6.25 6.08 3.41
C ILE A 54 -5.37 5.85 4.65
N PHE A 55 -4.04 5.79 4.48
CA PHE A 55 -3.11 5.69 5.61
C PHE A 55 -3.32 6.82 6.63
N LEU A 56 -3.39 8.06 6.17
CA LEU A 56 -3.62 9.21 7.05
C LEU A 56 -4.98 9.14 7.77
N MET A 57 -6.03 8.66 7.09
CA MET A 57 -7.35 8.47 7.71
C MET A 57 -7.33 7.38 8.79
N LEU A 58 -6.65 6.26 8.54
CA LEU A 58 -6.53 5.17 9.50
C LEU A 58 -5.68 5.58 10.71
N LEU A 59 -4.57 6.28 10.48
CA LEU A 59 -3.75 6.86 11.54
C LEU A 59 -4.56 7.83 12.41
N ALA A 60 -5.38 8.68 11.79
CA ALA A 60 -6.24 9.60 12.52
C ALA A 60 -7.29 8.85 13.38
N GLN A 61 -7.85 7.76 12.88
CA GLN A 61 -8.76 6.91 13.64
C GLN A 61 -8.06 6.26 14.83
N GLU A 62 -6.89 5.69 14.64
CA GLU A 62 -6.09 5.06 15.70
C GLU A 62 -5.69 6.04 16.80
N GLU A 63 -5.28 7.25 16.43
CA GLU A 63 -4.91 8.30 17.38
C GLU A 63 -6.10 9.09 17.94
N GLY A 64 -7.34 8.79 17.51
CA GLY A 64 -8.55 9.49 17.96
C GLY A 64 -8.61 10.96 17.51
N CYS A 65 -8.03 11.26 16.33
CA CYS A 65 -8.03 12.58 15.70
C CYS A 65 -9.13 12.68 14.64
N SER A 66 -9.54 13.92 14.31
CA SER A 66 -10.34 14.21 13.13
C SER A 66 -9.45 14.83 12.05
N LEU A 67 -9.59 14.43 10.80
CA LEU A 67 -8.89 15.09 9.70
C LEU A 67 -9.33 16.54 9.51
N ASP A 68 -10.49 16.94 10.02
CA ASP A 68 -10.95 18.33 10.03
C ASP A 68 -10.11 19.23 10.95
N ASP A 69 -9.28 18.65 11.82
CA ASP A 69 -8.35 19.41 12.67
C ASP A 69 -7.10 19.90 11.91
N TYR A 70 -6.92 19.50 10.63
CA TYR A 70 -5.75 19.80 9.79
C TYR A 70 -6.15 20.53 8.50
N GLU A 71 -5.22 21.29 7.93
CA GLU A 71 -5.34 21.83 6.58
C GLU A 71 -4.75 20.81 5.58
N LEU A 72 -5.60 20.00 4.94
CA LEU A 72 -5.15 19.03 3.94
C LEU A 72 -4.86 19.75 2.62
N VAL A 73 -3.66 19.55 2.09
CA VAL A 73 -3.20 20.09 0.81
C VAL A 73 -3.06 18.94 -0.19
N ASP A 74 -3.87 18.97 -1.25
CA ASP A 74 -3.87 17.91 -2.26
C ASP A 74 -2.69 18.00 -3.22
N PHE A 75 -1.94 16.91 -3.35
CA PHE A 75 -0.87 16.75 -4.32
C PHE A 75 -1.15 15.54 -5.22
N SER A 76 -1.55 15.80 -6.46
CA SER A 76 -1.73 14.75 -7.49
C SER A 76 -0.43 14.06 -7.90
N SER A 77 0.74 14.66 -7.58
CA SER A 77 2.06 14.10 -7.80
C SER A 77 2.81 13.98 -6.47
N PRO A 78 3.23 12.77 -6.07
CA PRO A 78 4.00 12.57 -4.83
C PRO A 78 5.32 13.37 -4.81
N SER A 79 5.99 13.54 -5.97
CA SER A 79 7.22 14.33 -6.07
C SER A 79 7.00 15.82 -5.78
N ASN A 80 5.83 16.37 -6.13
CA ASN A 80 5.48 17.76 -5.80
C ASN A 80 5.23 17.90 -4.30
N GLY A 81 4.55 16.94 -3.67
CA GLY A 81 4.38 16.86 -2.22
C GLY A 81 5.72 16.81 -1.48
N ALA A 82 6.64 15.94 -1.94
CA ALA A 82 8.00 15.86 -1.38
C ALA A 82 8.74 17.20 -1.50
N THR A 83 8.67 17.86 -2.65
CA THR A 83 9.27 19.19 -2.84
C THR A 83 8.66 20.23 -1.90
N ALA A 84 7.33 20.23 -1.74
CA ALA A 84 6.61 21.16 -0.85
C ALA A 84 7.02 20.97 0.63
N LEU A 85 7.22 19.71 1.08
CA LEU A 85 7.72 19.44 2.42
C LEU A 85 9.15 19.96 2.59
N VAL A 86 10.07 19.61 1.68
CA VAL A 86 11.48 20.04 1.75
C VAL A 86 11.63 21.56 1.72
N THR A 87 10.81 22.27 0.94
CA THR A 87 10.82 23.73 0.86
C THR A 87 10.06 24.43 1.98
N GLY A 88 9.31 23.70 2.83
CA GLY A 88 8.51 24.25 3.93
C GLY A 88 7.21 24.92 3.47
N GLU A 89 6.72 24.56 2.30
CA GLU A 89 5.39 24.99 1.84
C GLU A 89 4.27 24.28 2.62
N ILE A 90 4.54 23.05 3.09
CA ILE A 90 3.69 22.27 4.01
C ILE A 90 4.50 21.87 5.24
N ASP A 91 3.81 21.51 6.32
CA ASP A 91 4.40 21.19 7.62
C ASP A 91 4.63 19.66 7.77
N ALA A 92 3.78 18.87 7.13
CA ALA A 92 3.85 17.41 7.11
C ALA A 92 3.40 16.85 5.75
N LEU A 93 3.77 15.59 5.46
CA LEU A 93 3.42 14.92 4.20
C LEU A 93 3.13 13.44 4.47
N ALA A 94 1.93 12.97 4.09
CA ALA A 94 1.65 11.55 3.97
C ALA A 94 2.08 11.07 2.57
N THR A 95 3.03 10.13 2.52
CA THR A 95 3.64 9.65 1.27
C THR A 95 4.21 8.24 1.44
N PHE A 96 4.87 7.75 0.41
CA PHE A 96 5.45 6.41 0.34
C PHE A 96 6.84 6.42 -0.29
N GLU A 97 7.55 5.29 -0.26
CA GLU A 97 8.86 5.16 -0.89
C GLU A 97 8.77 5.26 -2.44
N PRO A 98 9.75 5.86 -3.12
CA PRO A 98 11.04 6.38 -2.60
C PRO A 98 10.98 7.83 -2.09
N PHE A 99 9.80 8.45 -1.99
CA PHE A 99 9.67 9.86 -1.61
C PHE A 99 10.02 10.11 -0.14
N ILE A 100 9.78 9.11 0.75
CA ILE A 100 10.20 9.16 2.16
C ILE A 100 11.71 9.35 2.25
N THR A 101 12.47 8.41 1.67
CA THR A 101 13.95 8.45 1.63
C THR A 101 14.45 9.72 0.95
N SER A 102 13.83 10.15 -0.14
CA SER A 102 14.21 11.37 -0.85
C SER A 102 14.05 12.63 0.01
N CYS A 103 12.97 12.75 0.77
CA CYS A 103 12.74 13.88 1.67
C CYS A 103 13.76 13.90 2.81
N MET A 104 14.00 12.75 3.46
CA MET A 104 14.93 12.64 4.59
C MET A 104 16.38 12.89 4.16
N ASN A 105 16.77 12.47 2.96
CA ASN A 105 18.10 12.77 2.40
C ASN A 105 18.27 14.23 2.00
N ALA A 106 17.19 14.94 1.66
CA ALA A 106 17.24 16.33 1.26
C ALA A 106 17.32 17.32 2.44
N ASP A 107 16.79 16.96 3.60
CA ASP A 107 16.72 17.83 4.78
C ASP A 107 16.73 17.01 6.08
N ASP A 108 17.82 17.09 6.85
CA ASP A 108 18.01 16.40 8.14
C ASP A 108 16.97 16.77 9.23
N SER A 109 16.19 17.83 9.04
CA SER A 109 15.11 18.21 9.94
C SER A 109 13.81 17.43 9.70
N ILE A 110 13.72 16.68 8.60
CA ILE A 110 12.56 15.85 8.28
C ILE A 110 12.67 14.52 9.02
N SER A 111 11.60 14.13 9.68
CA SER A 111 11.49 12.88 10.44
C SER A 111 10.15 12.20 10.22
N ILE A 112 10.11 10.89 10.50
CA ILE A 112 8.89 10.09 10.45
C ILE A 112 8.08 10.34 11.73
N VAL A 113 6.80 10.68 11.59
CA VAL A 113 5.81 10.76 12.68
C VAL A 113 5.23 9.37 12.97
N ALA A 114 4.82 8.67 11.91
CA ALA A 114 4.29 7.32 11.94
C ALA A 114 4.52 6.66 10.57
N ASP A 115 4.66 5.34 10.56
CA ASP A 115 4.76 4.54 9.35
C ASP A 115 4.02 3.20 9.49
N THR A 116 3.92 2.46 8.39
CA THR A 116 3.21 1.17 8.32
C THR A 116 3.89 0.03 9.07
N SER A 117 5.11 0.18 9.58
CA SER A 117 5.76 -0.85 10.40
C SER A 117 5.04 -1.10 11.73
N ALA A 118 4.34 -0.08 12.24
CA ALA A 118 3.48 -0.18 13.42
C ALA A 118 2.08 -0.77 13.10
N TYR A 119 1.72 -0.89 11.83
CA TYR A 119 0.37 -1.26 11.37
C TYR A 119 0.44 -2.37 10.30
N PRO A 120 0.91 -3.59 10.66
CA PRO A 120 1.06 -4.68 9.70
C PRO A 120 -0.29 -5.00 9.02
N THR A 121 -0.24 -5.37 7.75
CA THR A 121 -1.41 -5.67 6.90
C THR A 121 -2.36 -4.50 6.60
N MET A 122 -2.04 -3.27 7.03
CA MET A 122 -2.86 -2.09 6.74
C MET A 122 -2.83 -1.72 5.26
N ILE A 123 -1.67 -1.81 4.63
CA ILE A 123 -1.45 -1.49 3.21
C ILE A 123 -0.77 -2.68 2.55
N ASN A 124 -1.39 -3.13 1.47
CA ASN A 124 -0.94 -4.26 0.65
C ASN A 124 -1.06 -3.89 -0.82
N ASP A 125 -0.13 -4.37 -1.63
CA ASP A 125 -0.30 -4.40 -3.06
C ASP A 125 -0.95 -5.70 -3.53
N SER A 126 -1.70 -5.63 -4.62
CA SER A 126 -2.50 -6.76 -5.09
C SER A 126 -2.46 -6.88 -6.60
N ILE A 127 -2.56 -8.12 -7.09
CA ILE A 127 -2.75 -8.40 -8.51
C ILE A 127 -4.23 -8.63 -8.78
N VAL A 128 -4.74 -7.93 -9.79
CA VAL A 128 -6.15 -7.92 -10.18
C VAL A 128 -6.25 -8.28 -11.66
N PHE A 129 -7.20 -9.15 -12.00
CA PHE A 129 -7.59 -9.45 -13.37
C PHE A 129 -9.07 -9.07 -13.60
N SER A 130 -9.48 -8.89 -14.86
CA SER A 130 -10.91 -8.85 -15.16
C SER A 130 -11.51 -10.25 -14.99
N GLY A 131 -12.75 -10.35 -14.47
CA GLY A 131 -13.43 -11.64 -14.30
C GLY A 131 -13.54 -12.38 -15.62
N ASN A 132 -13.82 -11.68 -16.74
CA ASN A 132 -13.85 -12.33 -18.06
C ASN A 132 -12.53 -13.02 -18.46
N ILE A 133 -11.36 -12.45 -18.11
CA ILE A 133 -10.07 -13.08 -18.36
C ILE A 133 -9.92 -14.31 -17.47
N LEU A 134 -10.27 -14.21 -16.20
CA LEU A 134 -10.20 -15.33 -15.26
C LEU A 134 -11.12 -16.48 -15.70
N ASP A 135 -12.36 -16.18 -16.13
CA ASP A 135 -13.33 -17.18 -16.56
C ASP A 135 -12.96 -17.89 -17.87
N THR A 136 -12.30 -17.17 -18.81
CA THR A 136 -12.05 -17.70 -20.15
C THR A 136 -10.61 -18.15 -20.38
N ARG A 137 -9.66 -17.71 -19.55
CA ARG A 137 -8.22 -17.96 -19.69
C ARG A 137 -7.55 -18.31 -18.37
N PHE A 138 -8.22 -19.08 -17.51
CA PHE A 138 -7.75 -19.41 -16.17
C PHE A 138 -6.31 -19.98 -16.16
N ASP A 139 -6.02 -20.97 -17.03
CA ASP A 139 -4.70 -21.59 -17.12
C ASP A 139 -3.59 -20.58 -17.53
N ASP A 140 -3.93 -19.54 -18.30
CA ASP A 140 -2.97 -18.52 -18.66
C ASP A 140 -2.72 -17.56 -17.46
N VAL A 141 -3.77 -17.26 -16.68
CA VAL A 141 -3.63 -16.47 -15.44
C VAL A 141 -2.77 -17.22 -14.44
N VAL A 142 -3.02 -18.51 -14.23
CA VAL A 142 -2.17 -19.37 -13.36
C VAL A 142 -0.71 -19.29 -13.79
N LYS A 143 -0.39 -19.45 -15.09
CA LYS A 143 1.00 -19.34 -15.59
C LYS A 143 1.63 -17.96 -15.36
N VAL A 144 0.86 -16.89 -15.52
CA VAL A 144 1.36 -15.53 -15.23
C VAL A 144 1.72 -15.40 -13.75
N MET A 145 0.87 -15.90 -12.87
CA MET A 145 1.12 -15.84 -11.43
C MET A 145 2.26 -16.78 -10.99
N GLU A 146 2.37 -17.97 -11.60
CA GLU A 146 3.54 -18.85 -11.41
C GLU A 146 4.85 -18.13 -11.79
N CYS A 147 4.87 -17.44 -12.94
CA CYS A 147 6.05 -16.66 -13.37
C CYS A 147 6.35 -15.51 -12.39
N PHE A 148 5.33 -14.85 -11.86
CA PHE A 148 5.50 -13.78 -10.86
C PHE A 148 6.17 -14.34 -9.59
N TYR A 149 5.64 -15.42 -9.03
CA TYR A 149 6.20 -16.01 -7.80
C TYR A 149 7.59 -16.62 -8.02
N GLN A 150 7.84 -17.23 -9.18
CA GLN A 150 9.20 -17.67 -9.55
C GLN A 150 10.20 -16.50 -9.59
N ALA A 151 9.75 -15.31 -10.02
CA ALA A 151 10.60 -14.12 -10.00
C ALA A 151 10.84 -13.62 -8.57
N VAL A 152 9.84 -13.68 -7.68
CA VAL A 152 9.99 -13.37 -6.26
C VAL A 152 10.97 -14.34 -5.58
N ASP A 153 10.84 -15.63 -5.85
CA ASP A 153 11.76 -16.65 -5.32
C ASP A 153 13.18 -16.44 -5.83
N TYR A 154 13.34 -16.17 -7.14
CA TYR A 154 14.64 -15.86 -7.71
C TYR A 154 15.29 -14.64 -7.05
N TRP A 155 14.50 -13.58 -6.81
CA TRP A 155 14.98 -12.39 -6.13
C TRP A 155 15.43 -12.69 -4.69
N LYS A 156 14.66 -13.50 -3.94
CA LYS A 156 15.00 -13.92 -2.57
C LYS A 156 16.28 -14.77 -2.54
N GLU A 157 16.49 -15.62 -3.54
CA GLU A 157 17.65 -16.50 -3.67
C GLU A 157 18.91 -15.79 -4.21
N ASN A 158 18.73 -14.76 -5.05
CA ASN A 158 19.81 -14.03 -5.73
C ASN A 158 19.68 -12.51 -5.55
N PRO A 159 19.62 -11.99 -4.31
CA PRO A 159 19.25 -10.61 -4.03
C PRO A 159 20.21 -9.59 -4.69
N ASP A 160 21.52 -9.83 -4.69
CA ASP A 160 22.49 -8.87 -5.23
C ASP A 160 22.30 -8.65 -6.75
N GLU A 161 22.15 -9.75 -7.51
CA GLU A 161 21.93 -9.68 -8.96
C GLU A 161 20.55 -9.08 -9.28
N ALA A 162 19.51 -9.53 -8.59
CA ALA A 162 18.14 -9.05 -8.83
C ALA A 162 17.99 -7.58 -8.45
N ASN A 163 18.56 -7.12 -7.33
CA ASN A 163 18.53 -5.72 -6.92
C ASN A 163 19.25 -4.82 -7.94
N GLU A 164 20.40 -5.25 -8.49
CA GLU A 164 21.08 -4.54 -9.56
C GLU A 164 20.24 -4.44 -10.85
N MET A 165 19.50 -5.49 -11.20
CA MET A 165 18.62 -5.50 -12.38
C MET A 165 17.43 -4.56 -12.18
N LEU A 166 16.74 -4.67 -11.03
CA LEU A 166 15.55 -3.90 -10.70
C LEU A 166 15.87 -2.42 -10.44
N GLY A 167 16.98 -2.13 -9.75
CA GLY A 167 17.46 -0.78 -9.55
C GLY A 167 17.71 -0.05 -10.87
N LYS A 168 18.36 -0.69 -11.83
CA LYS A 168 18.56 -0.12 -13.19
C LYS A 168 17.25 0.19 -13.92
N TYR A 169 16.22 -0.65 -13.71
CA TYR A 169 14.90 -0.42 -14.30
C TYR A 169 14.19 0.79 -13.68
N LEU A 170 14.46 1.06 -12.41
CA LEU A 170 13.87 2.17 -11.64
C LEU A 170 14.77 3.41 -11.55
N ASP A 171 15.86 3.46 -12.32
CA ASP A 171 16.84 4.56 -12.34
C ASP A 171 17.50 4.81 -10.96
N CYS A 172 17.72 3.74 -10.16
CA CYS A 172 18.46 3.79 -8.91
C CYS A 172 19.54 2.69 -8.85
N SER A 173 20.42 2.73 -7.85
CA SER A 173 21.40 1.68 -7.62
C SER A 173 20.74 0.41 -7.03
N GLY A 174 21.41 -0.74 -7.16
CA GLY A 174 20.95 -1.97 -6.51
C GLY A 174 20.90 -1.87 -4.98
N GLU A 175 21.80 -1.07 -4.38
CA GLU A 175 21.83 -0.81 -2.94
C GLU A 175 20.61 0.03 -2.50
N GLU A 176 20.29 1.12 -3.21
CA GLU A 176 19.11 1.94 -2.94
C GLU A 176 17.81 1.13 -3.13
N PHE A 177 17.76 0.27 -4.17
CA PHE A 177 16.61 -0.64 -4.35
C PHE A 177 16.49 -1.62 -3.19
N ALA A 178 17.62 -2.25 -2.77
CA ALA A 178 17.63 -3.18 -1.64
C ALA A 178 17.14 -2.52 -0.34
N GLU A 179 17.57 -1.29 -0.06
CA GLU A 179 17.11 -0.53 1.11
C GLU A 179 15.60 -0.29 1.07
N THR A 180 15.05 0.10 -0.08
CA THR A 180 13.60 0.26 -0.26
C THR A 180 12.86 -1.05 0.01
N MET A 181 13.37 -2.17 -0.52
CA MET A 181 12.74 -3.48 -0.35
C MET A 181 12.76 -4.01 1.09
N THR A 182 13.60 -3.47 1.99
CA THR A 182 13.52 -3.81 3.42
C THR A 182 12.24 -3.32 4.09
N LYS A 183 11.53 -2.38 3.45
CA LYS A 183 10.27 -1.78 3.92
C LYS A 183 9.02 -2.45 3.35
N LEU A 184 9.21 -3.52 2.57
CA LEU A 184 8.15 -4.35 1.99
C LEU A 184 8.39 -5.81 2.40
N ASN A 185 7.34 -6.46 2.85
CA ASN A 185 7.36 -7.91 3.06
C ASN A 185 6.74 -8.59 1.84
N MET A 186 7.60 -8.96 0.88
CA MET A 186 7.15 -9.70 -0.32
C MET A 186 6.71 -11.11 0.04
N LEU A 187 5.46 -11.44 -0.24
CA LEU A 187 4.85 -12.73 0.09
C LEU A 187 5.23 -13.82 -0.93
N SER A 188 5.36 -15.06 -0.47
CA SER A 188 5.31 -16.24 -1.35
C SER A 188 3.86 -16.57 -1.74
N ALA A 189 3.65 -17.48 -2.69
CA ALA A 189 2.31 -17.92 -3.07
C ALA A 189 1.55 -18.53 -1.88
N GLU A 190 2.25 -19.33 -1.06
CA GLU A 190 1.70 -19.97 0.13
C GLU A 190 1.34 -18.95 1.22
N GLU A 191 2.20 -17.95 1.45
CA GLU A 191 1.95 -16.86 2.40
C GLU A 191 0.75 -16.02 1.96
N ALA A 192 0.69 -15.64 0.67
CA ALA A 192 -0.44 -14.91 0.11
C ALA A 192 -1.76 -15.70 0.21
N TYR A 193 -1.73 -17.00 -0.13
CA TYR A 193 -2.90 -17.87 0.00
C TYR A 193 -3.35 -17.99 1.44
N ALA A 194 -2.43 -18.23 2.37
CA ALA A 194 -2.73 -18.32 3.79
C ALA A 194 -3.32 -17.00 4.32
N GLN A 195 -2.77 -15.84 3.94
CA GLN A 195 -3.26 -14.53 4.35
C GLN A 195 -4.67 -14.26 3.83
N MET A 196 -4.92 -14.52 2.54
CA MET A 196 -6.22 -14.26 1.90
C MET A 196 -7.32 -15.22 2.33
N THR A 197 -6.97 -16.43 2.83
CA THR A 197 -7.94 -17.44 3.28
C THR A 197 -8.06 -17.55 4.79
N ALA A 198 -7.27 -16.79 5.55
CA ALA A 198 -7.36 -16.75 7.01
C ALA A 198 -8.74 -16.26 7.47
N GLU A 199 -9.27 -16.90 8.49
CA GLU A 199 -10.53 -16.54 9.12
C GLU A 199 -10.28 -15.87 10.49
N GLY A 200 -11.24 -15.09 10.95
CA GLY A 200 -11.23 -14.43 12.26
C GLY A 200 -11.28 -12.90 12.15
N ASP A 201 -11.47 -12.26 13.29
CA ASP A 201 -11.68 -10.80 13.35
C ASP A 201 -10.42 -10.00 12.97
N ASP A 202 -9.24 -10.59 13.14
CA ASP A 202 -7.96 -9.98 12.77
C ASP A 202 -7.43 -10.46 11.40
N SER A 203 -8.28 -11.11 10.59
CA SER A 203 -7.90 -11.59 9.26
C SER A 203 -7.82 -10.46 8.24
N TRP A 204 -7.05 -10.69 7.16
CA TRP A 204 -6.99 -9.77 6.03
C TRP A 204 -8.38 -9.49 5.42
N THR A 205 -9.22 -10.50 5.28
CA THR A 205 -10.60 -10.36 4.80
C THR A 205 -11.47 -9.52 5.73
N ALA A 206 -11.29 -9.62 7.05
CA ALA A 206 -11.96 -8.76 8.02
C ALA A 206 -11.48 -7.30 7.89
N SER A 207 -10.17 -7.08 7.69
CA SER A 207 -9.60 -5.75 7.44
C SER A 207 -10.15 -5.13 6.15
N MET A 208 -10.28 -5.91 5.07
CA MET A 208 -10.88 -5.44 3.81
C MET A 208 -12.36 -5.10 3.97
N SER A 209 -13.11 -5.86 4.75
CA SER A 209 -14.53 -5.56 5.07
C SER A 209 -14.65 -4.28 5.89
N ALA A 210 -13.80 -4.12 6.91
CA ALA A 210 -13.76 -2.90 7.72
C ALA A 210 -13.39 -1.67 6.86
N MET A 211 -12.46 -1.83 5.92
CA MET A 211 -12.09 -0.78 4.97
C MET A 211 -13.25 -0.40 4.05
N SER A 212 -14.02 -1.36 3.54
CA SER A 212 -15.21 -1.09 2.72
C SER A 212 -16.23 -0.25 3.51
N SER A 213 -16.58 -0.69 4.71
CA SER A 213 -17.51 0.04 5.59
C SER A 213 -17.00 1.44 5.92
N PHE A 214 -15.70 1.58 6.19
CA PHE A 214 -15.06 2.88 6.46
C PHE A 214 -15.13 3.83 5.24
N LEU A 215 -14.84 3.34 4.03
CA LEU A 215 -14.96 4.13 2.80
C LEU A 215 -16.40 4.55 2.51
N LEU A 216 -17.38 3.67 2.81
CA LEU A 216 -18.80 3.98 2.70
C LEU A 216 -19.21 5.10 3.66
N GLU A 217 -18.83 5.02 4.94
CA GLU A 217 -19.11 6.05 5.95
C GLU A 217 -18.53 7.42 5.56
N ARG A 218 -17.39 7.42 4.88
CA ARG A 218 -16.74 8.65 4.37
C ARG A 218 -17.27 9.11 3.01
N GLY A 219 -18.26 8.41 2.44
CA GLY A 219 -18.84 8.74 1.14
C GLY A 219 -17.89 8.57 -0.05
N ARG A 220 -16.83 7.75 0.12
CA ARG A 220 -15.85 7.44 -0.95
C ARG A 220 -16.33 6.34 -1.90
N ILE A 221 -17.22 5.49 -1.43
CA ILE A 221 -17.97 4.50 -2.20
C ILE A 221 -19.46 4.68 -1.94
N SER A 222 -20.30 4.19 -2.84
CA SER A 222 -21.77 4.34 -2.76
C SER A 222 -22.47 3.15 -2.13
N GLN A 223 -21.80 2.02 -1.99
CA GLN A 223 -22.32 0.79 -1.40
C GLN A 223 -21.19 0.02 -0.71
N ASP A 224 -21.52 -0.65 0.39
CA ASP A 224 -20.62 -1.59 1.04
C ASP A 224 -20.50 -2.86 0.21
N ILE A 225 -19.30 -3.42 0.14
CA ILE A 225 -19.03 -4.64 -0.61
C ILE A 225 -18.27 -5.63 0.26
N ALA A 226 -18.60 -6.90 0.16
CA ALA A 226 -17.86 -7.96 0.84
C ALA A 226 -16.64 -8.38 0.01
N PRO A 227 -15.52 -8.79 0.65
CA PRO A 227 -14.38 -9.35 -0.07
C PRO A 227 -14.76 -10.49 -1.02
N SER A 228 -15.74 -11.33 -0.66
CA SER A 228 -16.26 -12.40 -1.51
C SER A 228 -16.80 -11.94 -2.87
N ASP A 229 -17.09 -10.66 -3.04
CA ASP A 229 -17.66 -10.14 -4.28
C ASP A 229 -16.58 -9.86 -5.34
N TYR A 230 -15.32 -9.71 -4.92
CA TYR A 230 -14.20 -9.35 -5.80
C TYR A 230 -12.89 -10.10 -5.53
N VAL A 231 -12.79 -10.89 -4.47
CA VAL A 231 -11.61 -11.73 -4.17
C VAL A 231 -11.82 -13.13 -4.71
N ASP A 232 -10.81 -13.64 -5.43
CA ASP A 232 -10.82 -15.00 -5.99
C ASP A 232 -9.47 -15.67 -5.72
N THR A 233 -9.44 -16.60 -4.77
CA THR A 233 -8.23 -17.33 -4.36
C THR A 233 -7.95 -18.58 -5.19
N SER A 234 -8.77 -18.90 -6.21
CA SER A 234 -8.64 -20.12 -7.01
C SER A 234 -7.31 -20.23 -7.75
N VAL A 235 -6.75 -19.10 -8.17
CA VAL A 235 -5.43 -19.05 -8.83
C VAL A 235 -4.32 -19.43 -7.87
N LEU A 236 -4.33 -18.86 -6.64
CA LEU A 236 -3.35 -19.22 -5.60
C LEU A 236 -3.50 -20.70 -5.18
N ALA A 237 -4.74 -21.18 -5.02
CA ALA A 237 -4.98 -22.58 -4.73
C ALA A 237 -4.36 -23.49 -5.81
N ALA A 238 -4.53 -23.17 -7.10
CA ALA A 238 -3.97 -23.96 -8.20
C ALA A 238 -2.43 -23.95 -8.21
N ILE A 239 -1.78 -22.88 -7.75
CA ILE A 239 -0.30 -22.77 -7.67
C ILE A 239 0.24 -23.54 -6.46
N THR A 240 -0.43 -23.43 -5.30
CA THR A 240 0.06 -23.99 -4.04
C THR A 240 -0.26 -25.47 -3.85
N GLU A 241 -1.21 -26.05 -4.61
CA GLU A 241 -1.58 -27.48 -4.56
C GLU A 241 -0.73 -28.36 -5.50
N ASN A 242 0.14 -27.79 -6.34
CA ASN A 242 1.03 -28.51 -7.27
C ASN A 242 2.45 -28.63 -6.71
#